data_ab3733e28645c818400e1b5c86c8ceca
#
_entry.id   ab3733e28645c818400e1b5c86c8ceca
#
_cell.length_a   1.000
_cell.length_b   1.000
_cell.length_c   1.000
_cell.angle_alpha   90.00
_cell.angle_beta   90.00
_cell.angle_gamma   90.00
#
_symmetry.space_group_name_H-M   'P 1'
#
loop_
_entity.id
_entity.type
_entity.pdbx_description
1 polymer ?
#
loop_
_entity_poly.entity_id
_entity_poly.type
_entity_poly.pdbx_seq_one_letter_code
_entity_poly.pdbx_strand_id
1 'polypeptide(L)'
;MRSGAKWSLIRLNAVDYVLDGFQFTNKDYITCESEIKEDTILHRILSIKNKKDNISPIKDTNILDDNNLLYSSLKRDEMLVAVCLHREDVLYVGKIKDVGEKSFILKLYNTDLQNCGAMKIDFVKVRYIQIHTDYLDSLCLLLDS
;
A
#
# COMPACT_ATOMS: atom_id res chain seq x y z
N MET A 1 3.21 12.73 -3.83
CA MET A 1 3.08 12.23 -2.45
C MET A 1 1.95 12.95 -1.73
N ARG A 2 1.14 12.22 -1.02
CA ARG A 2 0.10 12.79 -0.15
C ARG A 2 0.34 12.30 1.28
N SER A 3 0.09 13.16 2.25
CA SER A 3 0.36 12.84 3.65
C SER A 3 -0.80 13.27 4.53
N GLY A 4 -1.24 12.37 5.42
CA GLY A 4 -2.19 12.65 6.47
C GLY A 4 -1.55 12.54 7.85
N ALA A 5 -2.36 12.49 8.90
CA ALA A 5 -1.86 12.42 10.29
C ALA A 5 -1.18 11.09 10.60
N LYS A 6 -1.65 9.98 10.01
CA LYS A 6 -1.17 8.62 10.30
C LYS A 6 -0.37 8.00 9.16
N TRP A 7 -0.72 8.30 7.93
CA TRP A 7 -0.20 7.60 6.75
C TRP A 7 0.30 8.58 5.70
N SER A 8 1.36 8.20 5.00
CA SER A 8 1.82 8.85 3.78
C SER A 8 1.55 7.93 2.60
N LEU A 9 0.95 8.48 1.55
CA LEU A 9 0.71 7.76 0.31
C LEU A 9 1.76 8.19 -0.71
N ILE A 10 2.51 7.22 -1.20
CA ILE A 10 3.52 7.45 -2.22
C ILE A 10 3.26 6.54 -3.43
N ARG A 11 3.68 6.99 -4.60
CA ARG A 11 3.74 6.14 -5.77
C ARG A 11 5.11 5.48 -5.82
N LEU A 12 5.12 4.15 -5.98
CA LEU A 12 6.35 3.38 -5.97
C LEU A 12 7.14 3.60 -7.26
N ASN A 13 8.46 3.72 -7.10
CA ASN A 13 9.43 3.67 -8.18
C ASN A 13 10.29 2.42 -7.98
N ALA A 14 9.89 1.34 -8.63
CA ALA A 14 10.53 0.05 -8.44
C ALA A 14 11.93 -0.01 -9.09
N VAL A 15 12.05 0.52 -10.31
CA VAL A 15 13.30 0.51 -11.07
C VAL A 15 13.36 1.76 -11.95
N ASP A 16 14.43 2.52 -11.85
CA ASP A 16 14.72 3.70 -12.67
C ASP A 16 13.49 4.59 -12.96
N TYR A 17 12.96 4.55 -14.18
CA TYR A 17 11.85 5.41 -14.61
C TYR A 17 10.50 4.69 -14.60
N VAL A 18 10.40 3.51 -13.98
CA VAL A 18 9.17 2.72 -13.93
C VAL A 18 8.37 3.09 -12.68
N LEU A 19 7.16 3.58 -12.86
CA LEU A 19 6.20 3.74 -11.78
C LEU A 19 5.44 2.44 -11.59
N ASP A 20 5.45 1.94 -10.37
CA ASP A 20 4.69 0.76 -9.96
C ASP A 20 3.70 1.19 -8.89
N GLY A 21 2.64 0.51 -8.68
CA GLY A 21 1.62 0.71 -7.66
C GLY A 21 1.77 1.87 -6.67
N PHE A 22 1.18 1.70 -5.50
CA PHE A 22 1.18 2.73 -4.44
C PHE A 22 1.56 2.09 -3.11
N GLN A 23 2.09 2.90 -2.21
CA GLN A 23 2.43 2.46 -0.86
C GLN A 23 1.88 3.45 0.17
N PHE A 24 1.13 2.91 1.13
CA PHE A 24 0.78 3.62 2.36
C PHE A 24 1.84 3.31 3.40
N THR A 25 2.60 4.31 3.80
CA THR A 25 3.64 4.17 4.82
C THR A 25 3.16 4.72 6.14
N ASN A 26 3.29 3.92 7.19
CA ASN A 26 2.97 4.34 8.55
C ASN A 26 4.00 5.38 9.00
N LYS A 27 3.53 6.58 9.34
CA LYS A 27 4.41 7.69 9.68
C LYS A 27 5.26 7.44 10.93
N ASP A 28 4.81 6.59 11.82
CA ASP A 28 5.58 6.22 13.02
C ASP A 28 6.88 5.47 12.68
N TYR A 29 6.97 4.89 11.48
CA TYR A 29 8.16 4.18 11.00
C TYR A 29 9.03 5.01 10.08
N ILE A 30 8.66 6.25 9.78
CA ILE A 30 9.48 7.13 8.95
C ILE A 30 10.52 7.81 9.84
N THR A 31 11.77 7.36 9.76
CA THR A 31 12.88 7.93 10.53
C THR A 31 13.72 8.89 9.70
N CYS A 32 13.68 8.76 8.39
CA CYS A 32 14.44 9.61 7.46
C CYS A 32 13.72 9.60 6.11
N GLU A 33 13.35 10.78 5.62
CA GLU A 33 12.82 10.91 4.27
C GLU A 33 14.01 10.99 3.29
N SER A 34 14.22 9.92 2.53
CA SER A 34 15.11 9.97 1.38
C SER A 34 14.31 10.52 0.20
N GLU A 35 14.33 11.82 0.06
CA GLU A 35 13.73 12.46 -1.11
C GLU A 35 14.69 12.42 -2.29
N ILE A 36 14.16 12.08 -3.47
CA ILE A 36 14.87 12.29 -4.73
C ILE A 36 15.03 13.81 -4.88
N LYS A 37 16.26 14.27 -5.08
CA LYS A 37 16.51 15.70 -5.27
C LYS A 37 15.67 16.23 -6.43
N GLU A 38 14.98 17.35 -6.21
CA GLU A 38 14.04 17.94 -7.14
C GLU A 38 14.63 18.23 -8.53
N ASP A 39 15.94 18.45 -8.61
CA ASP A 39 16.64 18.83 -9.86
C ASP A 39 17.16 17.63 -10.67
N THR A 40 16.90 16.40 -10.22
CA THR A 40 17.39 15.24 -10.96
C THR A 40 16.53 14.94 -12.18
N ILE A 41 17.16 14.38 -13.23
CA ILE A 41 16.44 13.91 -14.43
C ILE A 41 15.39 12.87 -14.05
N LEU A 42 15.72 11.99 -13.10
CA LEU A 42 14.79 10.98 -12.58
C LEU A 42 13.53 11.64 -12.02
N HIS A 43 13.68 12.65 -11.18
CA HIS A 43 12.55 13.38 -10.60
C HIS A 43 11.68 14.02 -11.68
N ARG A 44 12.30 14.64 -12.69
CA ARG A 44 11.56 15.26 -13.81
C ARG A 44 10.75 14.26 -14.59
N ILE A 45 11.32 13.12 -14.96
CA ILE A 45 10.65 12.06 -15.71
C ILE A 45 9.50 11.48 -14.89
N LEU A 46 9.73 11.17 -13.61
CA LEU A 46 8.71 10.63 -12.73
C LEU A 46 7.56 11.61 -12.52
N SER A 47 7.86 12.90 -12.39
CA SER A 47 6.83 13.94 -12.27
C SER A 47 5.96 14.02 -13.52
N ILE A 48 6.53 13.95 -14.71
CA ILE A 48 5.79 13.96 -15.97
C ILE A 48 4.91 12.73 -16.08
N LYS A 49 5.43 11.54 -15.79
CA LYS A 49 4.66 10.29 -15.81
C LYS A 49 3.51 10.32 -14.82
N ASN A 50 3.76 10.80 -13.61
CA ASN A 50 2.74 10.87 -12.56
C ASN A 50 1.60 11.84 -12.94
N LYS A 51 1.91 12.96 -13.59
CA LYS A 51 0.89 13.89 -14.10
C LYS A 51 0.08 13.30 -15.25
N LYS A 52 0.73 12.56 -16.16
CA LYS A 52 0.04 11.92 -17.29
C LYS A 52 -0.92 10.83 -16.83
N ASP A 53 -0.50 10.01 -15.89
CA ASP A 53 -1.35 8.93 -15.38
C ASP A 53 -2.52 9.45 -14.57
N ASN A 54 -2.34 10.57 -13.87
CA ASN A 54 -3.35 11.25 -13.04
C ASN A 54 -4.25 10.28 -12.26
N ILE A 55 -3.69 9.16 -11.83
CA ILE A 55 -4.42 8.12 -11.10
C ILE A 55 -4.19 8.34 -9.62
N SER A 56 -5.27 8.63 -8.89
CA SER A 56 -5.24 8.60 -7.44
C SER A 56 -5.97 7.34 -6.97
N PRO A 57 -5.33 6.48 -6.16
CA PRO A 57 -5.97 5.28 -5.64
C PRO A 57 -7.02 5.59 -4.58
N ILE A 58 -7.07 6.83 -4.11
CA ILE A 58 -8.00 7.26 -3.08
C ILE A 58 -8.77 8.48 -3.54
N LYS A 59 -10.08 8.48 -3.25
CA LYS A 59 -10.96 9.63 -3.53
C LYS A 59 -10.99 10.59 -2.35
N ASP A 60 -10.87 10.07 -1.14
CA ASP A 60 -10.94 10.81 0.11
C ASP A 60 -9.59 10.76 0.82
N THR A 61 -8.97 11.94 1.00
CA THR A 61 -7.67 12.04 1.67
C THR A 61 -7.77 11.84 3.19
N ASN A 62 -8.97 11.89 3.78
CA ASN A 62 -9.18 11.68 5.20
C ASN A 62 -8.77 10.25 5.64
N ILE A 63 -8.74 9.30 4.74
CA ILE A 63 -8.31 7.94 5.07
C ILE A 63 -6.84 7.88 5.53
N LEU A 64 -6.04 8.88 5.18
CA LEU A 64 -4.65 8.97 5.62
C LEU A 64 -4.49 9.49 7.06
N ASP A 65 -5.57 9.98 7.66
CA ASP A 65 -5.54 10.52 9.01
C ASP A 65 -5.93 9.51 10.09
N ASP A 66 -6.53 8.39 9.71
CA ASP A 66 -7.12 7.44 10.65
C ASP A 66 -6.95 6.00 10.14
N ASN A 67 -6.49 5.12 11.03
CA ASN A 67 -6.32 3.70 10.70
C ASN A 67 -7.64 3.05 10.28
N ASN A 68 -8.71 3.25 11.03
CA ASN A 68 -9.99 2.62 10.74
C ASN A 68 -10.53 3.06 9.38
N LEU A 69 -10.37 4.31 9.02
CA LEU A 69 -10.80 4.81 7.71
C LEU A 69 -10.00 4.16 6.58
N LEU A 70 -8.68 4.07 6.72
CA LEU A 70 -7.83 3.43 5.71
C LEU A 70 -8.19 1.96 5.51
N TYR A 71 -8.19 1.18 6.59
CA TYR A 71 -8.44 -0.26 6.50
C TYR A 71 -9.88 -0.56 6.08
N SER A 72 -10.85 0.23 6.53
CA SER A 72 -12.25 0.08 6.11
C SER A 72 -12.44 0.38 4.63
N SER A 73 -11.71 1.37 4.10
CA SER A 73 -11.72 1.69 2.67
C SER A 73 -11.14 0.52 1.84
N LEU A 74 -10.01 -0.02 2.26
CA LEU A 74 -9.39 -1.17 1.58
C LEU A 74 -10.28 -2.42 1.62
N LYS A 75 -10.97 -2.63 2.75
CA LYS A 75 -11.92 -3.74 2.88
C LYS A 75 -13.11 -3.57 1.95
N ARG A 76 -13.71 -2.37 1.93
CA ARG A 76 -14.89 -2.06 1.11
C ARG A 76 -14.60 -2.29 -0.37
N ASP A 77 -13.43 -1.91 -0.83
CA ASP A 77 -13.02 -2.03 -2.22
C ASP A 77 -12.49 -3.44 -2.56
N GLU A 78 -12.51 -4.36 -1.60
CA GLU A 78 -11.99 -5.73 -1.73
C GLU A 78 -10.57 -5.77 -2.31
N MET A 79 -9.74 -4.84 -1.87
CA MET A 79 -8.41 -4.63 -2.41
C MET A 79 -7.45 -5.75 -2.01
N LEU A 80 -6.74 -6.31 -2.98
CA LEU A 80 -5.60 -7.17 -2.68
C LEU A 80 -4.43 -6.32 -2.24
N VAL A 81 -3.90 -6.58 -1.06
CA VAL A 81 -2.84 -5.78 -0.45
C VAL A 81 -1.63 -6.64 -0.10
N ALA A 82 -0.46 -6.01 -0.05
CA ALA A 82 0.75 -6.60 0.50
C ALA A 82 1.12 -5.79 1.74
N VAL A 83 1.11 -6.44 2.90
CA VAL A 83 1.34 -5.81 4.20
C VAL A 83 2.74 -6.17 4.70
N CYS A 84 3.54 -5.16 5.00
CA CYS A 84 4.84 -5.34 5.65
C CYS A 84 4.72 -4.94 7.11
N LEU A 85 5.13 -5.84 7.99
CA LEU A 85 5.24 -5.56 9.41
C LEU A 85 6.65 -5.00 9.70
N HIS A 86 7.05 -4.97 10.95
CA HIS A 86 8.35 -4.42 11.35
C HIS A 86 9.56 -5.12 10.73
N ARG A 87 9.40 -6.32 10.16
CA ARG A 87 10.42 -7.01 9.37
C ARG A 87 10.23 -6.67 7.89
N GLU A 88 11.24 -6.07 7.27
CA GLU A 88 11.19 -5.62 5.88
C GLU A 88 11.23 -6.76 4.86
N ASP A 89 11.65 -7.95 5.25
CA ASP A 89 11.88 -9.08 4.38
C ASP A 89 10.64 -9.95 4.14
N VAL A 90 9.53 -9.68 4.82
CA VAL A 90 8.31 -10.47 4.71
C VAL A 90 7.12 -9.60 4.34
N LEU A 91 6.45 -9.97 3.25
CA LEU A 91 5.19 -9.36 2.83
C LEU A 91 4.06 -10.40 2.96
N TYR A 92 2.99 -9.98 3.63
CA TYR A 92 1.79 -10.78 3.74
C TYR A 92 0.78 -10.29 2.71
N VAL A 93 0.43 -11.16 1.76
CA VAL A 93 -0.51 -10.83 0.69
C VAL A 93 -1.90 -11.35 1.05
N GLY A 94 -2.90 -10.51 0.88
CA GLY A 94 -4.27 -10.91 1.18
C GLY A 94 -5.27 -9.78 1.02
N LYS A 95 -6.49 -10.08 1.47
CA LYS A 95 -7.59 -9.12 1.52
C LYS A 95 -8.02 -8.90 2.97
N ILE A 96 -8.39 -7.67 3.30
CA ILE A 96 -8.86 -7.34 4.63
C ILE A 96 -10.25 -7.94 4.82
N LYS A 97 -10.39 -8.80 5.82
CA LYS A 97 -11.62 -9.49 6.15
C LYS A 97 -12.47 -8.71 7.14
N ASP A 98 -11.82 -8.12 8.15
CA ASP A 98 -12.49 -7.39 9.22
C ASP A 98 -11.60 -6.31 9.80
N VAL A 99 -12.20 -5.26 10.35
CA VAL A 99 -11.48 -4.12 10.93
C VAL A 99 -12.02 -3.85 12.33
N GLY A 100 -11.14 -3.90 13.33
CA GLY A 100 -11.45 -3.57 14.72
C GLY A 100 -10.94 -2.20 15.12
N GLU A 101 -10.93 -1.91 16.42
CA GLU A 101 -10.49 -0.62 16.94
C GLU A 101 -8.96 -0.43 16.90
N LYS A 102 -8.21 -1.51 17.11
CA LYS A 102 -6.74 -1.49 17.21
C LYS A 102 -6.05 -2.49 16.28
N SER A 103 -6.83 -3.27 15.55
CA SER A 103 -6.31 -4.35 14.71
C SER A 103 -7.26 -4.63 13.55
N PHE A 104 -6.77 -5.41 12.60
CA PHE A 104 -7.57 -5.91 11.49
C PHE A 104 -7.26 -7.37 11.25
N ILE A 105 -8.13 -8.05 10.52
CA ILE A 105 -7.94 -9.44 10.12
C ILE A 105 -7.65 -9.47 8.63
N LEU A 106 -6.51 -10.05 8.27
CA LEU A 106 -6.09 -10.23 6.89
C LEU A 106 -6.31 -11.69 6.48
N LYS A 107 -7.10 -11.89 5.45
CA LYS A 107 -7.26 -13.21 4.82
C LYS A 107 -6.06 -13.45 3.92
N LEU A 108 -5.21 -14.41 4.29
CA LEU A 108 -3.93 -14.65 3.65
C LEU A 108 -4.05 -15.51 2.40
N TYR A 109 -3.25 -15.18 1.39
CA TYR A 109 -3.04 -16.01 0.20
C TYR A 109 -1.56 -16.37 0.10
N ASN A 110 -1.27 -17.62 -0.31
CA ASN A 110 0.09 -18.05 -0.60
C ASN A 110 0.46 -17.70 -2.06
N THR A 111 1.68 -18.08 -2.48
CA THR A 111 2.16 -17.83 -3.84
C THR A 111 1.33 -18.54 -4.92
N ASP A 112 0.60 -19.58 -4.57
CA ASP A 112 -0.31 -20.30 -5.47
C ASP A 112 -1.75 -19.78 -5.37
N LEU A 113 -1.97 -18.64 -4.70
CA LEU A 113 -3.28 -18.02 -4.47
C LEU A 113 -4.26 -18.88 -3.70
N GLN A 114 -3.77 -19.82 -2.94
CA GLN A 114 -4.59 -20.61 -2.03
C GLN A 114 -4.81 -19.86 -0.73
N ASN A 115 -6.01 -19.97 -0.18
CA ASN A 115 -6.33 -19.42 1.13
C ASN A 115 -5.52 -20.13 2.21
N CYS A 116 -4.66 -19.39 2.91
CA CYS A 116 -3.82 -19.87 4.00
C CYS A 116 -4.36 -19.51 5.39
N GLY A 117 -5.65 -19.18 5.49
CA GLY A 117 -6.27 -18.78 6.74
C GLY A 117 -6.32 -17.29 6.92
N ALA A 118 -6.41 -16.85 8.16
CA ALA A 118 -6.53 -15.44 8.50
C ALA A 118 -5.57 -15.09 9.64
N MET A 119 -5.07 -13.86 9.63
CA MET A 119 -4.13 -13.37 10.64
C MET A 119 -4.64 -12.04 11.21
N LYS A 120 -4.67 -11.94 12.53
CA LYS A 120 -4.97 -10.68 13.23
C LYS A 120 -3.68 -9.86 13.30
N ILE A 121 -3.74 -8.63 12.85
CA ILE A 121 -2.60 -7.72 12.82
C ILE A 121 -2.96 -6.44 13.57
N ASP A 122 -2.15 -6.08 14.56
CA ASP A 122 -2.30 -4.80 15.26
C ASP A 122 -1.85 -3.65 14.36
N PHE A 123 -2.61 -2.55 14.35
CA PHE A 123 -2.31 -1.38 13.51
C PHE A 123 -0.89 -0.86 13.74
N VAL A 124 -0.44 -0.84 15.00
CA VAL A 124 0.89 -0.31 15.36
C VAL A 124 2.05 -1.12 14.79
N LYS A 125 1.82 -2.37 14.42
CA LYS A 125 2.85 -3.25 13.87
C LYS A 125 3.02 -3.14 12.36
N VAL A 126 2.10 -2.46 11.67
CA VAL A 126 2.17 -2.32 10.22
C VAL A 126 3.13 -1.20 9.87
N ARG A 127 4.13 -1.52 9.09
CA ARG A 127 5.11 -0.57 8.58
C ARG A 127 4.62 0.11 7.31
N TYR A 128 4.19 -0.69 6.33
CA TYR A 128 3.59 -0.16 5.11
C TYR A 128 2.66 -1.16 4.45
N ILE A 129 1.83 -0.66 3.57
CA ILE A 129 0.87 -1.44 2.77
C ILE A 129 1.04 -1.04 1.32
N GLN A 130 1.22 -2.02 0.43
CA GLN A 130 1.30 -1.79 -1.01
C GLN A 130 0.00 -2.21 -1.70
N ILE A 131 -0.42 -1.43 -2.67
CA ILE A 131 -1.59 -1.72 -3.51
C ILE A 131 -1.26 -1.44 -4.97
N HIS A 132 -1.96 -2.12 -5.87
CA HIS A 132 -1.86 -1.91 -7.32
C HIS A 132 -0.44 -2.01 -7.88
N THR A 133 0.44 -2.76 -7.23
CA THR A 133 1.71 -3.12 -7.86
C THR A 133 1.41 -4.08 -9.01
N ASP A 134 2.30 -4.13 -9.98
CA ASP A 134 2.15 -5.06 -11.10
C ASP A 134 1.97 -6.51 -10.61
N TYR A 135 2.72 -6.88 -9.58
CA TYR A 135 2.60 -8.19 -8.94
C TYR A 135 1.18 -8.42 -8.38
N LEU A 136 0.65 -7.47 -7.60
CA LEU A 136 -0.68 -7.60 -7.01
C LEU A 136 -1.79 -7.58 -8.06
N ASP A 137 -1.69 -6.72 -9.05
CA ASP A 137 -2.68 -6.64 -10.12
C ASP A 137 -2.68 -7.93 -10.96
N SER A 138 -1.50 -8.51 -11.19
CA SER A 138 -1.38 -9.79 -11.88
C SER A 138 -2.06 -10.92 -11.10
N LEU A 139 -1.89 -10.96 -9.78
CA LEU A 139 -2.58 -11.94 -8.94
C LEU A 139 -4.09 -11.75 -8.96
N CYS A 140 -4.58 -10.51 -9.00
CA CYS A 140 -6.00 -10.22 -9.10
C CYS A 140 -6.63 -10.82 -10.36
N LEU A 141 -5.93 -10.84 -11.48
CA LEU A 141 -6.43 -11.45 -12.72
C LEU A 141 -6.74 -12.94 -12.53
N LEU A 142 -5.94 -13.63 -11.73
CA LEU A 142 -6.17 -15.05 -11.44
C LEU A 142 -7.30 -15.25 -10.43
N LEU A 143 -7.42 -14.39 -9.42
CA LEU A 143 -8.48 -14.47 -8.43
C LEU A 143 -9.86 -14.20 -9.01
N ASP A 144 -9.94 -13.34 -10.02
CA ASP A 144 -11.19 -12.95 -10.67
C ASP A 144 -11.61 -13.89 -11.82
N SER A 145 -10.77 -14.85 -12.15
CA SER A 145 -11.05 -15.82 -13.21
C SER A 145 -11.87 -17.03 -12.72
#